data_036454fcf286e250277ab9b58f22c83d
#
_entry.id   036454fcf286e250277ab9b58f22c83d
#
_cell.length_a   1.000
_cell.length_b   1.000
_cell.length_c   1.000
_cell.angle_alpha   90.00
_cell.angle_beta   90.00
_cell.angle_gamma   90.00
#
_symmetry.space_group_name_H-M   'P 1'
#
loop_
_entity.id
_entity.type
_entity.pdbx_description
1 polymer ?
#
loop_
_entity_poly.entity_id
_entity_poly.type
_entity_poly.pdbx_seq_one_letter_code
_entity_poly.pdbx_strand_id
1 'polypeptide(L)'
;MAIKYSALNLVPIREGEDEQTAINDMVNLAQHLDELSYERYWIAEHHNAPNLVSSATALLIQHTLEHTKHIRVGSGGIMLPNHAPLIVAEQFGTMATLFPNRVDLGLGRAPGTDMMTASALRRDQHDGVYKFPEEVSLLQQYFGPAHQQAYVRAYPAVGKNVPLYILGSSTDSAHLAARKGLPYVFAGHFAPQQMKEAIEIYKTLFEPSDVLDEPYVIVCLNTIVAENDDEAQYLASSTAQVMVSITRGRMQPVQPPTHELQNILTPREYAMAMERQKISLIGSENTVQQKIQDFMETYGEVNEIMAISYIYDKDMQLDSYRRFKNVINQINEKTLYNVINKLSESMYP
;
A
#
# COMPACT_ATOMS: atom_id res chain seq x y z
N MET A 1 0.59 19.95 -7.30
CA MET A 1 0.52 18.69 -8.09
C MET A 1 -0.80 18.00 -7.77
N ALA A 2 -1.44 17.28 -8.72
CA ALA A 2 -2.64 16.51 -8.42
C ALA A 2 -2.26 15.26 -7.61
N ILE A 3 -3.00 14.97 -6.53
CA ILE A 3 -2.80 13.79 -5.70
C ILE A 3 -3.45 12.60 -6.39
N LYS A 4 -2.71 11.50 -6.55
CA LYS A 4 -3.28 10.22 -6.98
C LYS A 4 -3.84 9.43 -5.80
N TYR A 5 -4.73 8.48 -6.08
CA TYR A 5 -5.33 7.61 -5.08
C TYR A 5 -5.24 6.15 -5.53
N SER A 6 -4.94 5.29 -4.57
CA SER A 6 -4.75 3.86 -4.76
C SER A 6 -5.23 3.08 -3.54
N ALA A 7 -5.15 1.76 -3.60
CA ALA A 7 -5.58 0.91 -2.51
C ALA A 7 -4.62 -0.25 -2.24
N LEU A 8 -4.48 -0.58 -0.96
CA LEU A 8 -3.80 -1.78 -0.45
C LEU A 8 -4.82 -2.74 0.15
N ASN A 9 -4.70 -4.02 -0.17
CA ASN A 9 -5.51 -5.07 0.44
C ASN A 9 -4.62 -6.20 1.00
N LEU A 10 -4.90 -6.61 2.23
CA LEU A 10 -4.25 -7.75 2.87
C LEU A 10 -5.05 -9.05 2.69
N VAL A 11 -6.17 -9.01 1.98
CA VAL A 11 -7.12 -10.11 1.77
C VAL A 11 -7.57 -10.71 3.12
N PRO A 12 -8.14 -9.88 4.01
CA PRO A 12 -8.57 -10.33 5.32
C PRO A 12 -9.83 -11.20 5.23
N ILE A 13 -9.89 -12.22 6.09
CA ILE A 13 -11.10 -13.00 6.32
C ILE A 13 -11.98 -12.22 7.30
N ARG A 14 -13.28 -12.10 7.02
CA ARG A 14 -14.26 -11.54 7.94
C ARG A 14 -14.84 -12.63 8.86
N GLU A 15 -15.25 -12.29 10.05
CA GLU A 15 -15.87 -13.23 10.96
C GLU A 15 -17.07 -13.91 10.30
N GLY A 16 -17.10 -15.25 10.32
CA GLY A 16 -18.13 -16.05 9.68
C GLY A 16 -17.90 -16.36 8.20
N GLU A 17 -16.78 -15.90 7.61
CA GLU A 17 -16.42 -16.17 6.20
C GLU A 17 -15.21 -17.12 6.11
N ASP A 18 -14.99 -17.65 4.90
CA ASP A 18 -13.88 -18.52 4.54
C ASP A 18 -12.90 -17.83 3.58
N GLU A 19 -11.81 -18.54 3.26
CA GLU A 19 -10.76 -18.08 2.37
C GLU A 19 -11.27 -17.82 0.93
N GLN A 20 -12.19 -18.67 0.45
CA GLN A 20 -12.76 -18.50 -0.89
C GLN A 20 -13.56 -17.19 -0.98
N THR A 21 -14.35 -16.91 0.04
CA THR A 21 -15.14 -15.67 0.13
C THR A 21 -14.21 -14.46 0.18
N ALA A 22 -13.13 -14.52 0.98
CA ALA A 22 -12.16 -13.44 1.06
C ALA A 22 -11.45 -13.15 -0.28
N ILE A 23 -11.13 -14.19 -1.06
CA ILE A 23 -10.56 -14.03 -2.42
C ILE A 23 -11.59 -13.42 -3.38
N ASN A 24 -12.84 -13.86 -3.33
CA ASN A 24 -13.90 -13.28 -4.16
C ASN A 24 -14.11 -11.79 -3.83
N ASP A 25 -14.09 -11.42 -2.55
CA ASP A 25 -14.20 -10.02 -2.11
C ASP A 25 -13.02 -9.17 -2.55
N MET A 26 -11.81 -9.76 -2.54
CA MET A 26 -10.60 -9.11 -3.09
C MET A 26 -10.80 -8.76 -4.57
N VAL A 27 -11.32 -9.68 -5.37
CA VAL A 27 -11.59 -9.46 -6.80
C VAL A 27 -12.70 -8.42 -6.99
N ASN A 28 -13.80 -8.54 -6.26
CA ASN A 28 -14.93 -7.59 -6.33
C ASN A 28 -14.47 -6.17 -6.00
N LEU A 29 -13.65 -6.01 -4.96
CA LEU A 29 -13.07 -4.71 -4.63
C LEU A 29 -12.19 -4.19 -5.77
N ALA A 30 -11.31 -5.03 -6.33
CA ALA A 30 -10.43 -4.63 -7.44
C ALA A 30 -11.22 -4.17 -8.66
N GLN A 31 -12.30 -4.85 -9.01
CA GLN A 31 -13.20 -4.46 -10.12
C GLN A 31 -13.88 -3.12 -9.84
N HIS A 32 -14.38 -2.92 -8.62
CA HIS A 32 -14.96 -1.64 -8.22
C HIS A 32 -13.95 -0.48 -8.30
N LEU A 33 -12.72 -0.71 -7.86
CA LEU A 33 -11.65 0.29 -7.94
C LEU A 33 -11.22 0.58 -9.39
N ASP A 34 -11.25 -0.43 -10.26
CA ASP A 34 -11.01 -0.28 -11.71
C ASP A 34 -12.07 0.64 -12.35
N GLU A 35 -13.36 0.41 -12.06
CA GLU A 35 -14.47 1.28 -12.49
C GLU A 35 -14.36 2.71 -11.96
N LEU A 36 -13.85 2.86 -10.74
CA LEU A 36 -13.60 4.16 -10.12
C LEU A 36 -12.30 4.83 -10.62
N SER A 37 -11.53 4.21 -11.51
CA SER A 37 -10.27 4.73 -12.04
C SER A 37 -9.21 5.01 -10.97
N TYR A 38 -9.10 4.13 -9.98
CA TYR A 38 -7.97 4.13 -9.07
C TYR A 38 -6.66 3.86 -9.83
N GLU A 39 -5.59 4.51 -9.43
CA GLU A 39 -4.27 4.35 -10.09
C GLU A 39 -3.78 2.91 -10.00
N ARG A 40 -3.87 2.31 -8.80
CA ARG A 40 -3.42 0.95 -8.53
C ARG A 40 -4.15 0.28 -7.38
N TYR A 41 -4.11 -1.05 -7.41
CA TYR A 41 -4.56 -1.93 -6.35
C TYR A 41 -3.43 -2.91 -6.01
N TRP A 42 -2.93 -2.86 -4.78
CA TRP A 42 -1.85 -3.71 -4.35
C TRP A 42 -2.30 -4.74 -3.32
N ILE A 43 -1.68 -5.91 -3.38
CA ILE A 43 -1.92 -7.03 -2.46
C ILE A 43 -0.66 -7.23 -1.62
N ALA A 44 -0.82 -7.28 -0.29
CA ALA A 44 0.29 -7.50 0.64
C ALA A 44 0.72 -8.98 0.67
N GLU A 45 1.88 -9.26 1.26
CA GLU A 45 2.37 -10.61 1.55
C GLU A 45 2.47 -10.82 3.06
N HIS A 46 1.69 -11.80 3.58
CA HIS A 46 1.77 -12.23 4.96
C HIS A 46 1.71 -13.74 5.04
N HIS A 47 2.58 -14.35 5.85
CA HIS A 47 2.63 -15.79 6.04
C HIS A 47 2.24 -16.16 7.46
N ASN A 48 1.74 -17.39 7.63
CA ASN A 48 1.32 -17.93 8.92
C ASN A 48 0.30 -17.05 9.69
N ALA A 49 -0.57 -16.38 8.93
CA ALA A 49 -1.60 -15.49 9.46
C ALA A 49 -2.99 -16.10 9.19
N PRO A 50 -3.67 -16.66 10.20
CA PRO A 50 -4.91 -17.42 9.99
C PRO A 50 -6.11 -16.55 9.57
N ASN A 51 -5.96 -15.24 9.66
CA ASN A 51 -6.98 -14.25 9.30
C ASN A 51 -6.72 -13.54 7.97
N LEU A 52 -5.66 -13.92 7.23
CA LEU A 52 -5.29 -13.34 5.94
C LEU A 52 -5.05 -14.43 4.89
N VAL A 53 -5.45 -14.18 3.66
CA VAL A 53 -5.28 -15.13 2.55
C VAL A 53 -4.09 -14.75 1.64
N SER A 54 -3.42 -13.65 1.90
CA SER A 54 -2.42 -13.04 1.01
C SER A 54 -1.00 -13.65 1.11
N SER A 55 -0.85 -14.94 1.41
CA SER A 55 0.48 -15.57 1.48
C SER A 55 1.08 -15.88 0.09
N ALA A 56 0.29 -16.31 -0.87
CA ALA A 56 0.73 -16.54 -2.25
C ALA A 56 0.46 -15.33 -3.14
N THR A 57 1.04 -14.19 -2.80
CA THR A 57 0.72 -12.86 -3.35
C THR A 57 0.78 -12.81 -4.87
N ALA A 58 1.79 -13.40 -5.50
CA ALA A 58 1.92 -13.42 -6.96
C ALA A 58 0.73 -14.11 -7.66
N LEU A 59 0.17 -15.18 -7.08
CA LEU A 59 -1.01 -15.85 -7.61
C LEU A 59 -2.26 -14.99 -7.50
N LEU A 60 -2.43 -14.29 -6.38
CA LEU A 60 -3.56 -13.38 -6.18
C LEU A 60 -3.48 -12.16 -7.09
N ILE A 61 -2.28 -11.62 -7.35
CA ILE A 61 -2.06 -10.55 -8.33
C ILE A 61 -2.47 -11.03 -9.72
N GLN A 62 -2.00 -12.22 -10.16
CA GLN A 62 -2.37 -12.80 -11.45
C GLN A 62 -3.90 -12.96 -11.56
N HIS A 63 -4.53 -13.53 -10.55
CA HIS A 63 -5.98 -13.72 -10.52
C HIS A 63 -6.73 -12.38 -10.60
N THR A 64 -6.27 -11.35 -9.90
CA THR A 64 -6.86 -10.00 -9.95
C THR A 64 -6.70 -9.35 -11.33
N LEU A 65 -5.52 -9.49 -11.96
CA LEU A 65 -5.25 -8.96 -13.30
C LEU A 65 -6.20 -9.55 -14.36
N GLU A 66 -6.53 -10.82 -14.25
CA GLU A 66 -7.47 -11.50 -15.15
C GLU A 66 -8.91 -10.99 -15.04
N HIS A 67 -9.28 -10.48 -13.86
CA HIS A 67 -10.64 -10.00 -13.57
C HIS A 67 -10.82 -8.48 -13.67
N THR A 68 -9.76 -7.73 -13.98
CA THR A 68 -9.76 -6.26 -14.11
C THR A 68 -9.26 -5.84 -15.49
N LYS A 69 -9.52 -4.60 -15.92
CA LYS A 69 -9.24 -4.14 -17.29
C LYS A 69 -8.16 -3.06 -17.39
N HIS A 70 -8.18 -2.08 -16.48
CA HIS A 70 -7.38 -0.85 -16.59
C HIS A 70 -6.46 -0.62 -15.39
N ILE A 71 -6.94 -0.91 -14.18
CA ILE A 71 -6.21 -0.67 -12.94
C ILE A 71 -4.87 -1.43 -12.94
N ARG A 72 -3.83 -0.79 -12.45
CA ARG A 72 -2.55 -1.46 -12.19
C ARG A 72 -2.68 -2.34 -10.96
N VAL A 73 -2.17 -3.56 -11.03
CA VAL A 73 -2.19 -4.49 -9.91
C VAL A 73 -0.75 -4.88 -9.55
N GLY A 74 -0.47 -4.94 -8.27
CA GLY A 74 0.89 -5.24 -7.83
C GLY A 74 0.98 -5.69 -6.39
N SER A 75 2.20 -5.79 -5.89
CA SER A 75 2.48 -6.18 -4.52
C SER A 75 2.70 -4.96 -3.62
N GLY A 76 2.11 -5.01 -2.45
CA GLY A 76 2.30 -3.98 -1.43
C GLY A 76 2.76 -4.55 -0.07
N GLY A 77 3.90 -5.37 -0.08
CA GLY A 77 4.88 -5.73 -1.11
C GLY A 77 5.19 -7.20 -1.12
N ILE A 78 6.00 -7.60 -2.09
CA ILE A 78 6.75 -8.86 -1.98
C ILE A 78 7.82 -8.67 -0.91
N MET A 79 7.82 -9.56 0.07
CA MET A 79 8.83 -9.57 1.13
C MET A 79 10.09 -10.26 0.60
N LEU A 80 10.91 -9.50 -0.14
CA LEU A 80 12.02 -10.01 -0.95
C LEU A 80 12.97 -10.95 -0.21
N PRO A 81 13.28 -10.75 1.10
CA PRO A 81 14.09 -11.70 1.84
C PRO A 81 13.54 -13.13 1.90
N ASN A 82 12.25 -13.34 1.66
CA ASN A 82 11.61 -14.67 1.63
C ASN A 82 11.79 -15.37 0.28
N HIS A 83 12.24 -14.68 -0.76
CA HIS A 83 12.19 -15.16 -2.15
C HIS A 83 13.57 -15.15 -2.81
N ALA A 84 13.76 -16.02 -3.81
CA ALA A 84 14.86 -15.89 -4.75
C ALA A 84 14.53 -14.77 -5.77
N PRO A 85 15.37 -13.75 -5.94
CA PRO A 85 15.10 -12.65 -6.89
C PRO A 85 14.82 -13.11 -8.33
N LEU A 86 15.48 -14.19 -8.78
CA LEU A 86 15.22 -14.78 -10.10
C LEU A 86 13.75 -15.21 -10.25
N ILE A 87 13.22 -15.93 -9.27
CA ILE A 87 11.83 -16.40 -9.30
C ILE A 87 10.84 -15.23 -9.27
N VAL A 88 11.11 -14.21 -8.46
CA VAL A 88 10.27 -13.00 -8.44
C VAL A 88 10.28 -12.31 -9.81
N ALA A 89 11.46 -12.17 -10.43
CA ALA A 89 11.57 -11.56 -11.75
C ALA A 89 10.82 -12.38 -12.82
N GLU A 90 10.94 -13.72 -12.81
CA GLU A 90 10.24 -14.60 -13.74
C GLU A 90 8.71 -14.50 -13.58
N GLN A 91 8.20 -14.51 -12.35
CA GLN A 91 6.77 -14.39 -12.06
C GLN A 91 6.22 -13.03 -12.52
N PHE A 92 6.84 -11.93 -12.12
CA PHE A 92 6.38 -10.58 -12.49
C PHE A 92 6.62 -10.28 -13.98
N GLY A 93 7.67 -10.81 -14.57
CA GLY A 93 7.92 -10.75 -16.01
C GLY A 93 6.87 -11.52 -16.82
N THR A 94 6.40 -12.66 -16.32
CA THR A 94 5.29 -13.42 -16.91
C THR A 94 3.99 -12.61 -16.84
N MET A 95 3.65 -12.06 -15.68
CA MET A 95 2.47 -11.20 -15.52
C MET A 95 2.54 -9.96 -16.42
N ALA A 96 3.70 -9.29 -16.50
CA ALA A 96 3.89 -8.13 -17.38
C ALA A 96 3.82 -8.48 -18.88
N THR A 97 4.10 -9.72 -19.24
CA THR A 97 3.91 -10.23 -20.61
C THR A 97 2.44 -10.42 -20.94
N LEU A 98 1.66 -10.96 -20.01
CA LEU A 98 0.22 -11.20 -20.16
C LEU A 98 -0.58 -9.89 -20.05
N PHE A 99 -0.16 -8.98 -19.17
CA PHE A 99 -0.85 -7.72 -18.86
C PHE A 99 0.11 -6.52 -18.98
N PRO A 100 0.47 -6.10 -20.21
CA PRO A 100 1.43 -5.02 -20.42
C PRO A 100 1.02 -3.73 -19.74
N ASN A 101 1.99 -3.06 -19.09
CA ASN A 101 1.84 -1.78 -18.38
C ASN A 101 0.88 -1.78 -17.18
N ARG A 102 0.45 -2.95 -16.70
CA ARG A 102 -0.50 -3.06 -15.58
C ARG A 102 0.08 -3.69 -14.32
N VAL A 103 1.35 -4.07 -14.31
CA VAL A 103 1.99 -4.78 -13.20
C VAL A 103 2.92 -3.85 -12.45
N ASP A 104 2.81 -3.81 -11.11
CA ASP A 104 3.73 -3.12 -10.21
C ASP A 104 4.43 -4.13 -9.29
N LEU A 105 5.68 -3.86 -8.92
CA LEU A 105 6.43 -4.68 -7.95
C LEU A 105 6.88 -3.81 -6.77
N GLY A 106 6.07 -3.79 -5.73
CA GLY A 106 6.46 -3.22 -4.45
C GLY A 106 7.27 -4.23 -3.62
N LEU A 107 8.35 -3.77 -3.03
CA LEU A 107 9.36 -4.60 -2.35
C LEU A 107 9.49 -4.21 -0.89
N GLY A 108 9.30 -5.17 0.03
CA GLY A 108 9.50 -5.04 1.46
C GLY A 108 10.78 -5.72 1.94
N ARG A 109 11.45 -5.12 2.93
CA ARG A 109 12.65 -5.67 3.57
C ARG A 109 12.33 -6.63 4.72
N ALA A 110 11.24 -6.39 5.42
CA ALA A 110 10.84 -7.22 6.55
C ALA A 110 10.33 -8.60 6.07
N PRO A 111 10.49 -9.69 6.85
CA PRO A 111 10.00 -11.00 6.44
C PRO A 111 8.46 -11.10 6.40
N GLY A 112 7.73 -10.16 6.98
CA GLY A 112 6.25 -10.18 7.03
C GLY A 112 5.67 -11.32 7.83
N THR A 113 6.47 -11.94 8.71
CA THR A 113 6.10 -13.12 9.50
C THR A 113 7.07 -13.30 10.68
N ASP A 114 6.81 -14.33 11.51
CA ASP A 114 7.70 -14.74 12.59
C ASP A 114 8.97 -15.46 12.07
N MET A 115 9.99 -15.57 12.95
CA MET A 115 11.30 -16.14 12.58
C MET A 115 11.23 -17.62 12.19
N MET A 116 10.33 -18.40 12.75
CA MET A 116 10.19 -19.82 12.41
C MET A 116 9.62 -19.98 11.01
N THR A 117 8.61 -19.19 10.69
CA THR A 117 8.01 -19.13 9.35
C THR A 117 9.00 -18.61 8.32
N ALA A 118 9.75 -17.54 8.63
CA ALA A 118 10.80 -17.04 7.75
C ALA A 118 11.85 -18.10 7.43
N SER A 119 12.26 -18.91 8.42
CA SER A 119 13.18 -20.03 8.23
C SER A 119 12.57 -21.17 7.38
N ALA A 120 11.26 -21.38 7.43
CA ALA A 120 10.57 -22.35 6.59
C ALA A 120 10.48 -21.89 5.12
N LEU A 121 10.39 -20.58 4.88
CA LEU A 121 10.35 -20.00 3.54
C LEU A 121 11.71 -20.02 2.84
N ARG A 122 12.77 -19.66 3.55
CA ARG A 122 14.13 -19.55 2.99
C ARG A 122 15.16 -20.12 3.95
N ARG A 123 15.38 -21.43 3.88
CA ARG A 123 16.10 -22.24 4.88
C ARG A 123 17.54 -21.81 5.18
N ASP A 124 18.26 -21.26 4.22
CA ASP A 124 19.73 -21.08 4.30
C ASP A 124 20.17 -19.60 4.36
N GLN A 125 19.27 -18.65 4.57
CA GLN A 125 19.62 -17.24 4.58
C GLN A 125 19.16 -16.53 5.84
N HIS A 126 20.06 -16.48 6.83
CA HIS A 126 19.89 -15.63 8.02
C HIS A 126 20.16 -14.13 7.72
N ASP A 127 20.73 -13.81 6.54
CA ASP A 127 21.20 -12.47 6.16
C ASP A 127 20.28 -11.74 5.16
N GLY A 128 19.11 -12.26 4.85
CA GLY A 128 18.24 -11.75 3.78
C GLY A 128 17.88 -10.26 3.94
N VAL A 129 17.69 -9.80 5.17
CA VAL A 129 17.41 -8.40 5.46
C VAL A 129 18.57 -7.48 5.08
N TYR A 130 19.82 -7.92 5.28
CA TYR A 130 21.04 -7.16 4.95
C TYR A 130 21.34 -7.17 3.44
N LYS A 131 20.92 -8.22 2.73
CA LYS A 131 21.13 -8.36 1.28
C LYS A 131 20.04 -7.66 0.45
N PHE A 132 19.01 -7.10 1.09
CA PHE A 132 17.90 -6.45 0.41
C PHE A 132 18.33 -5.40 -0.63
N PRO A 133 19.31 -4.49 -0.36
CA PRO A 133 19.75 -3.52 -1.35
C PRO A 133 20.38 -4.16 -2.60
N GLU A 134 21.17 -5.24 -2.44
CA GLU A 134 21.78 -6.00 -3.53
C GLU A 134 20.72 -6.78 -4.31
N GLU A 135 19.76 -7.40 -3.63
CA GLU A 135 18.66 -8.14 -4.25
C GLU A 135 17.73 -7.23 -5.06
N VAL A 136 17.50 -5.99 -4.61
CA VAL A 136 16.79 -4.96 -5.41
C VAL A 136 17.59 -4.62 -6.67
N SER A 137 18.93 -4.45 -6.57
CA SER A 137 19.76 -4.20 -7.76
C SER A 137 19.71 -5.36 -8.74
N LEU A 138 19.69 -6.60 -8.22
CA LEU A 138 19.59 -7.80 -9.05
C LEU A 138 18.24 -7.88 -9.79
N LEU A 139 17.14 -7.48 -9.14
CA LEU A 139 15.84 -7.37 -9.81
C LEU A 139 15.85 -6.31 -10.91
N GLN A 140 16.42 -5.13 -10.66
CA GLN A 140 16.59 -4.10 -11.69
C GLN A 140 17.37 -4.67 -12.90
N GLN A 141 18.42 -5.44 -12.64
CA GLN A 141 19.20 -6.11 -13.68
C GLN A 141 18.37 -7.15 -14.45
N TYR A 142 17.58 -7.99 -13.78
CA TYR A 142 16.74 -9.01 -14.43
C TYR A 142 15.63 -8.44 -15.31
N PHE A 143 15.10 -7.26 -14.98
CA PHE A 143 14.14 -6.55 -15.83
C PHE A 143 14.82 -5.72 -16.93
N GLY A 144 16.10 -5.47 -16.80
CA GLY A 144 16.89 -4.72 -17.77
C GLY A 144 17.07 -5.43 -19.11
N PRO A 145 17.62 -4.75 -20.12
CA PRO A 145 17.85 -5.33 -21.45
C PRO A 145 18.91 -6.43 -21.43
N ALA A 146 18.82 -7.38 -22.36
CA ALA A 146 19.64 -8.59 -22.40
C ALA A 146 21.17 -8.33 -22.38
N HIS A 147 21.63 -7.22 -22.97
CA HIS A 147 23.06 -6.89 -23.02
C HIS A 147 23.63 -6.41 -21.68
N GLN A 148 22.78 -6.00 -20.72
CA GLN A 148 23.16 -5.58 -19.37
C GLN A 148 23.09 -6.74 -18.37
N GLN A 149 22.56 -7.90 -18.77
CA GLN A 149 22.41 -9.05 -17.88
C GLN A 149 23.62 -9.98 -17.92
N ALA A 150 23.87 -10.66 -16.78
CA ALA A 150 24.85 -11.71 -16.67
C ALA A 150 24.42 -12.99 -17.40
N TYR A 151 25.16 -14.10 -17.19
CA TYR A 151 24.86 -15.40 -17.78
C TYR A 151 23.47 -15.93 -17.39
N VAL A 152 23.04 -15.76 -16.12
CA VAL A 152 21.69 -16.09 -15.66
C VAL A 152 20.75 -14.95 -15.97
N ARG A 153 19.66 -15.26 -16.70
CA ARG A 153 18.65 -14.30 -17.13
C ARG A 153 17.26 -14.75 -16.70
N ALA A 154 16.44 -13.80 -16.30
CA ALA A 154 15.05 -14.05 -15.91
C ALA A 154 14.13 -14.01 -17.14
N TYR A 155 13.85 -15.13 -17.78
CA TYR A 155 12.87 -15.17 -18.87
C TYR A 155 11.46 -15.45 -18.32
N PRO A 156 10.40 -14.71 -18.77
CA PRO A 156 10.37 -13.70 -19.85
C PRO A 156 10.56 -12.25 -19.38
N ALA A 157 11.15 -12.01 -18.21
CA ALA A 157 11.30 -10.67 -17.62
C ALA A 157 12.28 -9.75 -18.37
N VAL A 158 13.21 -10.33 -19.14
CA VAL A 158 14.24 -9.58 -19.87
C VAL A 158 13.64 -8.45 -20.71
N GLY A 159 14.04 -7.21 -20.41
CA GLY A 159 13.58 -6.00 -21.12
C GLY A 159 12.13 -5.63 -20.83
N LYS A 160 11.51 -6.18 -19.79
CA LYS A 160 10.17 -5.81 -19.38
C LYS A 160 10.19 -4.59 -18.44
N ASN A 161 9.33 -3.64 -18.73
CA ASN A 161 9.16 -2.47 -17.87
C ASN A 161 8.20 -2.82 -16.72
N VAL A 162 8.74 -3.38 -15.62
CA VAL A 162 8.01 -3.58 -14.37
C VAL A 162 8.49 -2.54 -13.37
N PRO A 163 7.67 -1.54 -13.02
CA PRO A 163 8.04 -0.52 -12.03
C PRO A 163 8.30 -1.14 -10.66
N LEU A 164 9.46 -0.80 -10.07
CA LEU A 164 9.85 -1.20 -8.72
C LEU A 164 9.56 -0.08 -7.74
N TYR A 165 9.04 -0.42 -6.55
CA TYR A 165 8.74 0.49 -5.45
C TYR A 165 9.41 -0.02 -4.18
N ILE A 166 10.04 0.87 -3.41
CA ILE A 166 10.62 0.52 -2.11
C ILE A 166 9.62 0.83 -1.00
N LEU A 167 9.19 -0.20 -0.29
CA LEU A 167 8.26 -0.08 0.83
C LEU A 167 8.99 -0.08 2.16
N GLY A 168 8.50 0.70 3.10
CA GLY A 168 9.00 0.66 4.46
C GLY A 168 8.22 1.49 5.45
N SER A 169 8.63 1.36 6.72
CA SER A 169 8.10 2.11 7.85
C SER A 169 9.22 2.74 8.70
N SER A 170 10.41 2.88 8.12
CA SER A 170 11.61 3.39 8.79
C SER A 170 12.43 4.27 7.85
N THR A 171 13.38 5.02 8.42
CA THR A 171 14.31 5.88 7.67
C THR A 171 15.27 5.10 6.77
N ASP A 172 15.62 3.84 7.10
CA ASP A 172 16.51 3.02 6.27
C ASP A 172 15.97 2.79 4.86
N SER A 173 14.66 2.51 4.75
CA SER A 173 14.02 2.30 3.44
C SER A 173 13.97 3.59 2.62
N ALA A 174 13.82 4.75 3.28
CA ALA A 174 13.87 6.07 2.65
C ALA A 174 15.26 6.34 2.04
N HIS A 175 16.33 6.07 2.78
CA HIS A 175 17.71 6.18 2.27
C HIS A 175 17.97 5.26 1.07
N LEU A 176 17.45 4.03 1.11
CA LEU A 176 17.62 3.09 -0.01
C LEU A 176 16.88 3.56 -1.25
N ALA A 177 15.60 3.96 -1.11
CA ALA A 177 14.78 4.44 -2.21
C ALA A 177 15.41 5.69 -2.86
N ALA A 178 15.86 6.64 -2.03
CA ALA A 178 16.51 7.88 -2.49
C ALA A 178 17.76 7.61 -3.33
N ARG A 179 18.70 6.81 -2.80
CA ARG A 179 19.97 6.46 -3.52
C ARG A 179 19.73 5.65 -4.79
N LYS A 180 18.65 4.91 -4.89
CA LYS A 180 18.31 4.13 -6.09
C LYS A 180 17.44 4.90 -7.09
N GLY A 181 17.02 6.13 -6.76
CA GLY A 181 16.08 6.90 -7.59
C GLY A 181 14.77 6.16 -7.85
N LEU A 182 14.27 5.39 -6.86
CA LEU A 182 13.04 4.61 -6.97
C LEU A 182 11.89 5.27 -6.19
N PRO A 183 10.63 5.05 -6.58
CA PRO A 183 9.47 5.49 -5.80
C PRO A 183 9.50 4.93 -4.38
N TYR A 184 9.15 5.75 -3.41
CA TYR A 184 9.10 5.40 -2.00
C TYR A 184 7.69 5.28 -1.48
N VAL A 185 7.39 4.21 -0.76
CA VAL A 185 6.07 3.93 -0.19
C VAL A 185 6.19 3.78 1.32
N PHE A 186 5.57 4.69 2.06
CA PHE A 186 5.60 4.65 3.53
C PHE A 186 4.34 4.00 4.10
N ALA A 187 4.52 3.01 4.97
CA ALA A 187 3.46 2.28 5.65
C ALA A 187 2.92 3.03 6.88
N GLY A 188 2.30 4.20 6.66
CA GLY A 188 1.77 5.07 7.72
C GLY A 188 0.62 4.45 8.50
N HIS A 189 -0.13 3.54 7.89
CA HIS A 189 -1.19 2.76 8.55
C HIS A 189 -0.66 1.84 9.65
N PHE A 190 0.59 1.43 9.59
CA PHE A 190 1.21 0.48 10.51
C PHE A 190 2.12 1.13 11.53
N ALA A 191 3.06 1.98 11.11
CA ALA A 191 4.09 2.58 11.97
C ALA A 191 4.36 4.06 11.61
N PRO A 192 3.48 4.99 11.97
CA PRO A 192 3.55 6.39 11.55
C PRO A 192 4.68 7.21 12.20
N GLN A 193 5.36 6.68 13.24
CA GLN A 193 6.25 7.45 14.10
C GLN A 193 7.42 8.11 13.36
N GLN A 194 8.01 7.39 12.39
CA GLN A 194 9.14 7.88 11.60
C GLN A 194 8.74 8.50 10.25
N MET A 195 7.46 8.65 9.97
CA MET A 195 6.97 9.02 8.64
C MET A 195 7.49 10.37 8.16
N LYS A 196 7.43 11.39 9.01
CA LYS A 196 7.88 12.74 8.66
C LYS A 196 9.37 12.73 8.29
N GLU A 197 10.19 12.19 9.17
CA GLU A 197 11.64 12.09 8.97
C GLU A 197 11.98 11.27 7.72
N ALA A 198 11.31 10.16 7.51
CA ALA A 198 11.54 9.29 6.36
C ALA A 198 11.19 9.99 5.02
N ILE A 199 10.08 10.71 4.95
CA ILE A 199 9.69 11.49 3.77
C ILE A 199 10.70 12.62 3.50
N GLU A 200 11.12 13.34 4.54
CA GLU A 200 12.12 14.41 4.44
C GLU A 200 13.47 13.87 3.94
N ILE A 201 13.95 12.76 4.50
CA ILE A 201 15.18 12.08 4.07
C ILE A 201 15.08 11.68 2.61
N TYR A 202 13.99 11.00 2.21
CA TYR A 202 13.81 10.56 0.85
C TYR A 202 13.86 11.73 -0.15
N LYS A 203 13.11 12.79 0.11
CA LYS A 203 13.06 13.97 -0.76
C LYS A 203 14.39 14.71 -0.84
N THR A 204 15.09 14.83 0.30
CA THR A 204 16.34 15.59 0.39
C THR A 204 17.52 14.86 -0.26
N LEU A 205 17.56 13.53 -0.12
CA LEU A 205 18.66 12.69 -0.58
C LEU A 205 18.37 11.99 -1.91
N PHE A 206 17.26 12.31 -2.57
CA PHE A 206 16.87 11.67 -3.81
C PHE A 206 17.89 11.91 -4.91
N GLU A 207 18.34 10.84 -5.52
CA GLU A 207 19.23 10.83 -6.69
C GLU A 207 18.39 10.46 -7.93
N PRO A 208 18.30 11.34 -8.96
CA PRO A 208 17.61 11.00 -10.20
C PRO A 208 18.17 9.74 -10.85
N SER A 209 17.30 8.96 -11.50
CA SER A 209 17.64 7.72 -12.18
C SER A 209 16.94 7.62 -13.54
N ASP A 210 17.17 6.54 -14.28
CA ASP A 210 16.44 6.25 -15.52
C ASP A 210 14.93 5.96 -15.27
N VAL A 211 14.52 5.84 -14.00
CA VAL A 211 13.12 5.57 -13.59
C VAL A 211 12.38 6.85 -13.21
N LEU A 212 13.05 7.75 -12.48
CA LEU A 212 12.45 8.98 -11.94
C LEU A 212 13.44 10.15 -12.00
N ASP A 213 12.97 11.27 -12.51
CA ASP A 213 13.70 12.55 -12.47
C ASP A 213 13.51 13.29 -11.13
N GLU A 214 12.36 13.07 -10.45
CA GLU A 214 11.95 13.74 -9.22
C GLU A 214 11.41 12.71 -8.20
N PRO A 215 11.47 13.03 -6.88
CA PRO A 215 10.93 12.15 -5.83
C PRO A 215 9.46 11.80 -6.03
N TYR A 216 9.10 10.54 -5.87
CA TYR A 216 7.71 10.07 -5.90
C TYR A 216 7.37 9.36 -4.58
N VAL A 217 6.50 9.98 -3.79
CA VAL A 217 6.10 9.50 -2.46
C VAL A 217 4.67 8.99 -2.49
N ILE A 218 4.49 7.74 -2.06
CA ILE A 218 3.19 7.16 -1.73
C ILE A 218 3.11 7.00 -0.21
N VAL A 219 1.98 7.38 0.40
CA VAL A 219 1.74 7.10 1.82
C VAL A 219 0.50 6.23 1.95
N CYS A 220 0.65 5.07 2.62
CA CYS A 220 -0.47 4.19 2.93
C CYS A 220 -1.07 4.56 4.29
N LEU A 221 -2.38 4.86 4.32
CA LEU A 221 -3.12 5.27 5.51
C LEU A 221 -4.41 4.46 5.68
N ASN A 222 -4.78 4.17 6.94
CA ASN A 222 -6.11 3.64 7.23
C ASN A 222 -7.15 4.69 6.79
N THR A 223 -8.08 4.29 5.94
CA THR A 223 -9.03 5.20 5.30
C THR A 223 -10.44 4.64 5.38
N ILE A 224 -11.35 5.40 5.99
CA ILE A 224 -12.78 5.08 6.10
C ILE A 224 -13.56 6.37 5.91
N VAL A 225 -14.23 6.50 4.78
CA VAL A 225 -15.07 7.67 4.48
C VAL A 225 -16.51 7.21 4.45
N ALA A 226 -17.36 7.80 5.29
CA ALA A 226 -18.77 7.44 5.42
C ALA A 226 -19.68 8.66 5.20
N GLU A 227 -20.98 8.47 5.33
CA GLU A 227 -21.96 9.55 5.15
C GLU A 227 -21.78 10.68 6.19
N ASN A 228 -21.43 10.29 7.41
CA ASN A 228 -21.16 11.20 8.52
C ASN A 228 -20.04 10.64 9.43
N ASP A 229 -19.57 11.47 10.36
CA ASP A 229 -18.44 11.12 11.23
C ASP A 229 -18.79 10.00 12.23
N ASP A 230 -20.03 9.94 12.72
CA ASP A 230 -20.48 8.90 13.66
C ASP A 230 -20.48 7.52 13.00
N GLU A 231 -20.97 7.43 11.78
CA GLU A 231 -20.94 6.20 10.98
C GLU A 231 -19.48 5.79 10.68
N ALA A 232 -18.62 6.74 10.29
CA ALA A 232 -17.22 6.45 10.05
C ALA A 232 -16.52 5.89 11.28
N GLN A 233 -16.79 6.44 12.47
CA GLN A 233 -16.25 5.94 13.74
C GLN A 233 -16.81 4.55 14.10
N TYR A 234 -18.09 4.32 13.84
CA TYR A 234 -18.69 3.00 14.01
C TYR A 234 -17.98 1.97 13.13
N LEU A 235 -17.83 2.22 11.84
CA LEU A 235 -17.14 1.34 10.91
C LEU A 235 -15.66 1.13 11.28
N ALA A 236 -14.99 2.17 11.76
CA ALA A 236 -13.59 2.13 12.18
C ALA A 236 -13.34 1.26 13.41
N SER A 237 -14.38 0.93 14.18
CA SER A 237 -14.26 0.03 15.33
C SER A 237 -13.80 -1.37 14.93
N SER A 238 -14.14 -1.85 13.72
CA SER A 238 -13.58 -3.09 13.15
C SER A 238 -12.08 -3.02 12.96
N THR A 239 -11.57 -1.90 12.40
CA THR A 239 -10.12 -1.67 12.25
C THR A 239 -9.41 -1.64 13.61
N ALA A 240 -9.98 -0.98 14.61
CA ALA A 240 -9.43 -0.95 15.98
C ALA A 240 -9.31 -2.35 16.58
N GLN A 241 -10.33 -3.21 16.40
CA GLN A 241 -10.32 -4.60 16.87
C GLN A 241 -9.21 -5.42 16.17
N VAL A 242 -9.03 -5.27 14.85
CA VAL A 242 -7.93 -5.89 14.09
C VAL A 242 -6.57 -5.48 14.66
N MET A 243 -6.33 -4.18 14.85
CA MET A 243 -5.06 -3.67 15.37
C MET A 243 -4.75 -4.17 16.78
N VAL A 244 -5.75 -4.25 17.64
CA VAL A 244 -5.59 -4.80 18.99
C VAL A 244 -5.33 -6.32 18.97
N SER A 245 -5.99 -7.06 18.09
CA SER A 245 -5.76 -8.51 17.94
C SER A 245 -4.30 -8.82 17.55
N ILE A 246 -3.71 -8.03 16.67
CA ILE A 246 -2.30 -8.12 16.30
C ILE A 246 -1.40 -7.86 17.53
N THR A 247 -1.71 -6.83 18.31
CA THR A 247 -0.93 -6.48 19.51
C THR A 247 -1.01 -7.58 20.59
N ARG A 248 -2.14 -8.28 20.68
CA ARG A 248 -2.32 -9.44 21.58
C ARG A 248 -1.61 -10.71 21.07
N GLY A 249 -1.03 -10.69 19.85
CA GLY A 249 -0.48 -11.88 19.21
C GLY A 249 -1.54 -12.95 18.86
N ARG A 250 -2.80 -12.55 18.78
CA ARG A 250 -3.94 -13.41 18.42
C ARG A 250 -4.66 -12.81 17.22
N MET A 251 -4.12 -13.06 16.05
CA MET A 251 -4.75 -12.61 14.81
C MET A 251 -6.14 -13.23 14.67
N GLN A 252 -7.15 -12.37 14.53
CA GLN A 252 -8.55 -12.76 14.39
C GLN A 252 -9.09 -12.25 13.05
N PRO A 253 -10.12 -12.91 12.48
CA PRO A 253 -10.89 -12.34 11.37
C PRO A 253 -11.40 -10.94 11.68
N VAL A 254 -11.71 -10.16 10.65
CA VAL A 254 -12.31 -8.83 10.83
C VAL A 254 -13.64 -8.98 11.53
N GLN A 255 -13.78 -8.37 12.70
CA GLN A 255 -14.98 -8.44 13.54
C GLN A 255 -16.03 -7.41 13.07
N PRO A 256 -17.33 -7.68 13.29
CA PRO A 256 -18.37 -6.68 13.09
C PRO A 256 -18.08 -5.38 13.85
N PRO A 257 -18.50 -4.24 13.33
CA PRO A 257 -18.34 -2.96 14.01
C PRO A 257 -19.23 -2.86 15.25
N THR A 258 -18.81 -2.02 16.21
CA THR A 258 -19.52 -1.83 17.48
C THR A 258 -19.44 -0.40 17.97
N HIS A 259 -20.51 0.07 18.62
CA HIS A 259 -20.50 1.32 19.39
C HIS A 259 -19.86 1.17 20.77
N GLU A 260 -19.66 -0.07 21.22
CA GLU A 260 -19.19 -0.40 22.58
C GLU A 260 -17.72 -0.82 22.62
N LEU A 261 -16.89 -0.25 21.75
CA LEU A 261 -15.48 -0.63 21.63
C LEU A 261 -14.74 -0.55 22.97
N GLN A 262 -15.06 0.43 23.81
CA GLN A 262 -14.51 0.60 25.15
C GLN A 262 -14.88 -0.51 26.15
N ASN A 263 -15.93 -1.30 25.88
CA ASN A 263 -16.31 -2.46 26.68
C ASN A 263 -15.57 -3.73 26.24
N ILE A 264 -15.04 -3.76 25.03
CA ILE A 264 -14.32 -4.89 24.43
C ILE A 264 -12.81 -4.77 24.67
N LEU A 265 -12.29 -3.55 24.69
CA LEU A 265 -10.88 -3.25 24.85
C LEU A 265 -10.57 -2.82 26.28
N THR A 266 -9.38 -3.18 26.75
CA THR A 266 -8.88 -2.58 27.99
C THR A 266 -8.64 -1.07 27.79
N PRO A 267 -8.64 -0.25 28.87
CA PRO A 267 -8.39 1.20 28.75
C PRO A 267 -7.09 1.53 28.02
N ARG A 268 -6.04 0.73 28.19
CA ARG A 268 -4.75 0.90 27.49
C ARG A 268 -4.87 0.61 26.01
N GLU A 269 -5.54 -0.46 25.62
CA GLU A 269 -5.76 -0.84 24.22
C GLU A 269 -6.64 0.17 23.51
N TYR A 270 -7.68 0.64 24.18
CA TYR A 270 -8.54 1.70 23.65
C TYR A 270 -7.75 2.99 23.40
N ALA A 271 -6.95 3.44 24.36
CA ALA A 271 -6.12 4.63 24.21
C ALA A 271 -5.12 4.47 23.05
N MET A 272 -4.50 3.29 22.90
CA MET A 272 -3.58 2.99 21.79
C MET A 272 -4.31 2.97 20.44
N ALA A 273 -5.50 2.41 20.34
CA ALA A 273 -6.30 2.41 19.12
C ALA A 273 -6.68 3.84 18.70
N MET A 274 -7.12 4.68 19.66
CA MET A 274 -7.46 6.08 19.40
C MET A 274 -6.24 6.91 19.00
N GLU A 275 -5.08 6.67 19.57
CA GLU A 275 -3.84 7.35 19.16
C GLU A 275 -3.48 7.05 17.69
N ARG A 276 -3.61 5.79 17.28
CA ARG A 276 -3.39 5.39 15.88
C ARG A 276 -4.41 5.99 14.91
N GLN A 277 -5.64 6.21 15.35
CA GLN A 277 -6.67 6.83 14.52
C GLN A 277 -6.40 8.32 14.21
N LYS A 278 -5.57 9.00 14.99
CA LYS A 278 -5.26 10.42 14.75
C LYS A 278 -4.67 10.68 13.36
N ILE A 279 -3.89 9.75 12.86
CA ILE A 279 -3.28 9.86 11.52
C ILE A 279 -4.13 9.21 10.43
N SER A 280 -5.19 8.53 10.79
CA SER A 280 -6.08 7.83 9.87
C SER A 280 -7.08 8.78 9.24
N LEU A 281 -7.42 8.53 7.98
CA LEU A 281 -8.41 9.28 7.21
C LEU A 281 -9.82 8.70 7.48
N ILE A 282 -10.35 8.95 8.68
CA ILE A 282 -11.65 8.44 9.15
C ILE A 282 -12.59 9.62 9.39
N GLY A 283 -13.76 9.61 8.75
CA GLY A 283 -14.78 10.66 8.90
C GLY A 283 -15.69 10.77 7.68
N SER A 284 -16.51 11.80 7.68
CA SER A 284 -17.27 12.26 6.50
C SER A 284 -16.32 12.79 5.42
N GLU A 285 -16.82 12.99 4.20
CA GLU A 285 -16.02 13.57 3.10
C GLU A 285 -15.35 14.89 3.52
N ASN A 286 -16.08 15.78 4.23
CA ASN A 286 -15.55 17.05 4.72
C ASN A 286 -14.43 16.86 5.76
N THR A 287 -14.64 15.97 6.71
CA THR A 287 -13.65 15.66 7.76
C THR A 287 -12.39 15.05 7.16
N VAL A 288 -12.53 14.13 6.21
CA VAL A 288 -11.39 13.50 5.54
C VAL A 288 -10.65 14.51 4.65
N GLN A 289 -11.36 15.42 3.98
CA GLN A 289 -10.74 16.50 3.22
C GLN A 289 -9.86 17.38 4.12
N GLN A 290 -10.35 17.79 5.30
CA GLN A 290 -9.58 18.56 6.25
C GLN A 290 -8.36 17.79 6.76
N LYS A 291 -8.54 16.50 7.12
CA LYS A 291 -7.43 15.64 7.56
C LYS A 291 -6.32 15.50 6.52
N ILE A 292 -6.66 15.42 5.23
CA ILE A 292 -5.65 15.39 4.16
C ILE A 292 -4.91 16.72 4.06
N GLN A 293 -5.58 17.86 4.24
CA GLN A 293 -4.92 19.17 4.29
C GLN A 293 -3.96 19.27 5.47
N ASP A 294 -4.41 18.92 6.67
CA ASP A 294 -3.58 18.90 7.90
C ASP A 294 -2.39 17.93 7.75
N PHE A 295 -2.61 16.80 7.07
CA PHE A 295 -1.56 15.84 6.74
C PHE A 295 -0.48 16.48 5.84
N MET A 296 -0.89 17.15 4.76
CA MET A 296 0.04 17.80 3.84
C MET A 296 0.82 18.95 4.53
N GLU A 297 0.19 19.69 5.43
CA GLU A 297 0.85 20.73 6.23
C GLU A 297 1.90 20.15 7.19
N THR A 298 1.62 18.97 7.76
CA THR A 298 2.48 18.33 8.77
C THR A 298 3.65 17.55 8.15
N TYR A 299 3.37 16.82 7.08
CA TYR A 299 4.31 15.83 6.47
C TYR A 299 4.84 16.27 5.10
N GLY A 300 4.32 17.39 4.57
CA GLY A 300 4.62 17.87 3.23
C GLY A 300 3.81 17.14 2.13
N GLU A 301 3.82 17.71 0.93
CA GLU A 301 3.11 17.15 -0.22
C GLU A 301 3.58 15.74 -0.55
N VAL A 302 2.63 14.86 -0.89
CA VAL A 302 2.87 13.51 -1.40
C VAL A 302 2.20 13.34 -2.76
N ASN A 303 2.72 12.44 -3.58
CA ASN A 303 2.22 12.22 -4.94
C ASN A 303 0.95 11.37 -4.94
N GLU A 304 0.83 10.45 -3.94
CA GLU A 304 -0.25 9.48 -3.92
C GLU A 304 -0.61 9.08 -2.49
N ILE A 305 -1.90 8.96 -2.21
CA ILE A 305 -2.42 8.39 -0.97
C ILE A 305 -2.99 7.01 -1.30
N MET A 306 -2.44 5.99 -0.64
CA MET A 306 -2.90 4.61 -0.73
C MET A 306 -3.81 4.30 0.45
N ALA A 307 -5.06 4.01 0.18
CA ALA A 307 -6.05 3.68 1.20
C ALA A 307 -6.00 2.20 1.58
N ILE A 308 -6.04 1.91 2.87
CA ILE A 308 -6.32 0.57 3.39
C ILE A 308 -7.53 0.63 4.31
N SER A 309 -8.44 -0.35 4.20
CA SER A 309 -9.69 -0.34 4.93
C SER A 309 -10.06 -1.74 5.43
N TYR A 310 -10.39 -1.86 6.73
CA TYR A 310 -10.90 -3.07 7.37
C TYR A 310 -12.38 -2.90 7.77
N ILE A 311 -13.19 -2.44 6.83
CA ILE A 311 -14.65 -2.38 7.02
C ILE A 311 -15.23 -3.79 6.90
N TYR A 312 -16.08 -4.18 7.87
CA TYR A 312 -16.70 -5.51 7.91
C TYR A 312 -17.77 -5.68 6.83
N ASP A 313 -18.64 -4.68 6.68
CA ASP A 313 -19.67 -4.68 5.64
C ASP A 313 -19.07 -4.36 4.26
N LYS A 314 -19.32 -5.22 3.28
CA LYS A 314 -18.70 -5.15 1.95
C LYS A 314 -19.21 -3.96 1.15
N ASP A 315 -20.51 -3.68 1.20
CA ASP A 315 -21.12 -2.57 0.45
C ASP A 315 -20.66 -1.23 1.03
N MET A 316 -20.57 -1.13 2.36
CA MET A 316 -20.00 0.04 3.03
C MET A 316 -18.51 0.22 2.72
N GLN A 317 -17.77 -0.87 2.54
CA GLN A 317 -16.37 -0.79 2.10
C GLN A 317 -16.26 -0.21 0.68
N LEU A 318 -17.05 -0.69 -0.27
CA LEU A 318 -17.08 -0.18 -1.64
C LEU A 318 -17.51 1.30 -1.67
N ASP A 319 -18.53 1.68 -0.90
CA ASP A 319 -18.97 3.08 -0.79
C ASP A 319 -17.88 3.98 -0.18
N SER A 320 -17.16 3.51 0.81
CA SER A 320 -16.05 4.24 1.42
C SER A 320 -14.94 4.57 0.40
N TYR A 321 -14.57 3.65 -0.47
CA TYR A 321 -13.62 3.92 -1.55
C TYR A 321 -14.16 4.90 -2.59
N ARG A 322 -15.44 4.81 -2.94
CA ARG A 322 -16.09 5.77 -3.83
C ARG A 322 -16.08 7.19 -3.24
N ARG A 323 -16.39 7.35 -1.95
CA ARG A 323 -16.34 8.63 -1.24
C ARG A 323 -14.91 9.17 -1.13
N PHE A 324 -13.93 8.30 -0.88
CA PHE A 324 -12.52 8.71 -0.85
C PHE A 324 -12.05 9.29 -2.19
N LYS A 325 -12.41 8.66 -3.32
CA LYS A 325 -12.18 9.24 -4.65
C LYS A 325 -12.76 10.65 -4.77
N ASN A 326 -14.02 10.87 -4.32
CA ASN A 326 -14.67 12.18 -4.38
C ASN A 326 -13.87 13.23 -3.61
N VAL A 327 -13.39 12.89 -2.40
CA VAL A 327 -12.56 13.77 -1.58
C VAL A 327 -11.28 14.18 -2.31
N ILE A 328 -10.55 13.22 -2.88
CA ILE A 328 -9.31 13.53 -3.60
C ILE A 328 -9.59 14.39 -4.85
N ASN A 329 -10.64 14.10 -5.59
CA ASN A 329 -11.01 14.90 -6.77
C ASN A 329 -11.34 16.35 -6.39
N GLN A 330 -12.10 16.57 -5.31
CA GLN A 330 -12.39 17.92 -4.81
C GLN A 330 -11.13 18.70 -4.38
N ILE A 331 -10.17 18.02 -3.75
CA ILE A 331 -8.87 18.62 -3.40
C ILE A 331 -8.11 19.03 -4.66
N ASN A 332 -8.05 18.13 -5.65
CA ASN A 332 -7.33 18.38 -6.90
C ASN A 332 -7.95 19.53 -7.70
N GLU A 333 -9.28 19.62 -7.78
CA GLU A 333 -10.02 20.70 -8.44
C GLU A 333 -9.73 22.06 -7.77
N LYS A 334 -9.76 22.13 -6.43
CA LYS A 334 -9.42 23.36 -5.68
C LYS A 334 -7.97 23.79 -5.94
N THR A 335 -7.06 22.81 -5.97
CA THR A 335 -5.63 23.08 -6.24
C THR A 335 -5.45 23.66 -7.64
N LEU A 336 -6.09 23.08 -8.65
CA LEU A 336 -6.04 23.56 -10.03
C LEU A 336 -6.61 24.97 -10.17
N TYR A 337 -7.77 25.23 -9.55
CA TYR A 337 -8.39 26.56 -9.55
C TYR A 337 -7.47 27.64 -8.95
N ASN A 338 -6.83 27.34 -7.82
CA ASN A 338 -5.90 28.27 -7.17
C ASN A 338 -4.64 28.55 -8.03
N VAL A 339 -4.14 27.56 -8.75
CA VAL A 339 -3.00 27.75 -9.67
C VAL A 339 -3.41 28.63 -10.85
N ILE A 340 -4.58 28.41 -11.45
CA ILE A 340 -5.08 29.21 -12.56
C ILE A 340 -5.26 30.68 -12.14
N ASN A 341 -5.86 30.93 -10.97
CA ASN A 341 -6.07 32.31 -10.47
C ASN A 341 -4.74 33.04 -10.24
N LYS A 342 -3.75 32.40 -9.60
CA LYS A 342 -2.42 32.99 -9.42
C LYS A 342 -1.73 33.34 -10.74
N LEU A 343 -1.87 32.48 -11.77
CA LEU A 343 -1.32 32.77 -13.09
C LEU A 343 -2.04 33.93 -13.76
N SER A 344 -3.37 34.02 -13.64
CA SER A 344 -4.14 35.13 -14.21
C SER A 344 -3.80 36.48 -13.54
N GLU A 345 -3.63 36.52 -12.21
CA GLU A 345 -3.20 37.70 -11.46
C GLU A 345 -1.77 38.15 -11.83
N SER A 346 -0.89 37.19 -12.16
CA SER A 346 0.48 37.51 -12.58
C SER A 346 0.58 38.02 -14.03
N MET A 347 -0.43 37.77 -14.87
CA MET A 347 -0.47 38.20 -16.28
C MET A 347 -1.14 39.56 -16.48
N TYR A 348 -1.87 40.06 -15.49
CA TYR A 348 -2.54 41.37 -15.49
C TYR A 348 -2.24 42.10 -14.18
N PRO A 349 -1.01 42.69 -14.03
CA PRO A 349 -0.67 43.51 -12.85
C PRO A 349 -1.45 44.82 -12.77
#